data_151528efdd1bc2ddadd8a4b449b7158e
#
_entry.id   151528efdd1bc2ddadd8a4b449b7158e
#
_cell.length_a   1.000
_cell.length_b   1.000
_cell.length_c   1.000
_cell.angle_alpha   90.00
_cell.angle_beta   90.00
_cell.angle_gamma   90.00
#
_symmetry.space_group_name_H-M   'P 1'
#
loop_
_entity.id
_entity.type
_entity.pdbx_description
1 polymer ?
#
loop_
_entity_poly.entity_id
_entity_poly.type
_entity_poly.pdbx_seq_one_letter_code
_entity_poly.pdbx_strand_id
1 'polypeptide(L)'
;STLTNDTVTVGGDKFAKKEGATYNVTGNQTEVGSSENTFTYELKSNTTASNYNIEVKFGELKVTPFTDKVTVTIKGHEDTATYDGNPHSVEGYEVTNISNKLYKVNNIGFTGEAKAEGTAAGTYQMNLTAQQFSNISQNFTDVEFVVEDGSLTINPKSITPDGPNTPEEKKTGITVTAPEGSKYDGEEHRNKPTVTDTKTKATLKEGTDYELSYSKDVINAGTVTVTVTGIGNYEGSFEVTYEITKRNVT
;
A
#
# COMPACT_ATOMS: atom_id res chain seq x y z
N SER A 1 27.65 -4.89 14.79
CA SER A 1 28.42 -4.66 16.03
C SER A 1 29.74 -3.99 15.68
N THR A 2 30.23 -3.13 16.57
CA THR A 2 31.53 -2.47 16.42
C THR A 2 32.65 -3.49 16.66
N LEU A 3 33.62 -3.55 15.74
CA LEU A 3 34.84 -4.32 15.88
C LEU A 3 35.87 -3.51 16.68
N THR A 4 36.45 -4.10 17.73
CA THR A 4 37.54 -3.57 18.54
C THR A 4 38.57 -4.68 18.77
N ASN A 5 39.81 -4.29 19.00
CA ASN A 5 40.87 -5.21 19.43
C ASN A 5 41.78 -4.51 20.43
N ASP A 6 41.68 -4.90 21.69
CA ASP A 6 42.40 -4.26 22.79
C ASP A 6 43.84 -4.77 23.01
N THR A 7 44.34 -5.62 22.08
CA THR A 7 45.68 -6.20 22.20
C THR A 7 46.75 -5.22 21.71
N VAL A 8 47.63 -4.84 22.61
CA VAL A 8 48.88 -4.10 22.30
C VAL A 8 50.06 -4.99 22.63
N THR A 9 50.97 -5.14 21.68
CA THR A 9 52.19 -5.94 21.85
C THR A 9 53.44 -5.07 21.82
N VAL A 10 54.38 -5.38 22.69
CA VAL A 10 55.72 -4.74 22.71
C VAL A 10 56.69 -5.66 21.97
N GLY A 11 57.21 -5.16 20.84
CA GLY A 11 58.24 -5.84 20.02
C GLY A 11 59.63 -5.38 20.32
N GLY A 12 60.60 -5.87 19.53
CA GLY A 12 62.03 -5.54 19.68
C GLY A 12 62.62 -6.05 20.99
N ASP A 13 63.54 -5.25 21.56
CA ASP A 13 64.26 -5.60 22.79
C ASP A 13 63.41 -5.54 24.06
N LYS A 14 62.16 -5.02 23.96
CA LYS A 14 61.22 -4.85 25.07
C LYS A 14 61.72 -3.88 26.15
N PHE A 15 60.87 -3.55 27.10
CA PHE A 15 61.24 -2.78 28.28
C PHE A 15 62.13 -3.59 29.23
N ALA A 16 63.01 -2.91 29.95
CA ALA A 16 63.82 -3.52 30.99
C ALA A 16 62.99 -4.11 32.12
N LYS A 17 63.60 -4.96 32.94
CA LYS A 17 62.86 -5.67 34.00
C LYS A 17 62.13 -4.71 34.93
N LYS A 18 60.85 -4.89 35.09
CA LYS A 18 59.88 -4.08 35.86
C LYS A 18 59.46 -2.75 35.22
N GLU A 19 60.08 -2.31 34.12
CA GLU A 19 59.68 -1.14 33.35
C GLU A 19 58.59 -1.45 32.36
N GLY A 20 57.94 -0.46 31.73
CA GLY A 20 56.91 -0.65 30.74
C GLY A 20 55.97 0.54 30.53
N ALA A 21 54.86 0.31 29.87
CA ALA A 21 53.79 1.26 29.63
C ALA A 21 52.45 0.67 29.95
N THR A 22 51.47 1.54 30.14
CA THR A 22 50.03 1.24 30.10
C THR A 22 49.47 1.72 28.77
N TYR A 23 48.46 1.06 28.27
CA TYR A 23 47.87 1.31 26.95
C TYR A 23 46.36 1.58 27.08
N ASN A 24 45.88 2.50 26.25
CA ASN A 24 44.45 2.75 26.09
C ASN A 24 44.14 2.66 24.60
N VAL A 25 43.47 1.57 24.19
CA VAL A 25 43.05 1.36 22.79
C VAL A 25 41.80 2.15 22.51
N THR A 26 41.76 2.89 21.42
CA THR A 26 40.67 3.78 20.99
C THR A 26 40.15 3.43 19.60
N GLY A 27 40.90 2.57 18.85
CA GLY A 27 40.47 2.14 17.51
C GLY A 27 39.19 1.34 17.51
N ASN A 28 38.31 1.60 16.56
CA ASN A 28 37.07 0.85 16.31
C ASN A 28 36.67 0.93 14.85
N GLN A 29 35.88 -0.07 14.38
CA GLN A 29 35.33 -0.13 13.05
C GLN A 29 33.92 -0.74 13.11
N THR A 30 32.90 -0.06 12.57
CA THR A 30 31.51 -0.53 12.60
C THR A 30 30.99 -0.86 11.20
N GLU A 31 31.19 0.04 10.26
CA GLU A 31 30.76 -0.11 8.88
C GLU A 31 31.81 -0.90 8.08
N VAL A 32 31.39 -1.43 6.91
CA VAL A 32 32.32 -2.08 5.97
C VAL A 32 33.44 -1.14 5.59
N GLY A 33 34.66 -1.64 5.67
CA GLY A 33 35.88 -0.87 5.44
C GLY A 33 36.98 -1.20 6.44
N SER A 34 38.01 -0.39 6.44
CA SER A 34 39.14 -0.53 7.34
C SER A 34 39.42 0.78 8.06
N SER A 35 39.93 0.66 9.30
CA SER A 35 40.49 1.77 10.09
C SER A 35 41.72 1.33 10.84
N GLU A 36 42.51 2.29 11.24
CA GLU A 36 43.65 2.00 12.14
C GLU A 36 43.11 1.65 13.54
N ASN A 37 43.72 0.62 14.15
CA ASN A 37 43.48 0.27 15.55
C ASN A 37 44.38 1.17 16.44
N THR A 38 43.96 2.41 16.59
CA THR A 38 44.72 3.43 17.33
C THR A 38 44.74 3.14 18.82
N PHE A 39 45.85 3.52 19.48
CA PHE A 39 45.96 3.51 20.93
C PHE A 39 46.88 4.65 21.40
N THR A 40 46.71 5.02 22.65
CA THR A 40 47.65 5.86 23.39
C THR A 40 48.41 5.02 24.42
N TYR A 41 49.59 5.49 24.85
CA TYR A 41 50.34 4.85 25.91
C TYR A 41 50.91 5.87 26.89
N GLU A 42 51.06 5.44 28.13
CA GLU A 42 51.74 6.18 29.19
C GLU A 42 52.83 5.28 29.78
N LEU A 43 54.07 5.81 29.92
CA LEU A 43 55.15 5.08 30.57
C LEU A 43 54.86 4.94 32.06
N LYS A 44 55.16 3.77 32.63
CA LYS A 44 55.07 3.58 34.06
C LYS A 44 56.04 4.51 34.79
N SER A 45 55.75 4.89 36.05
CA SER A 45 56.50 5.84 36.82
C SER A 45 58.00 5.50 37.02
N ASN A 46 58.33 4.21 36.86
CA ASN A 46 59.71 3.70 36.95
C ASN A 46 60.37 3.52 35.57
N THR A 47 59.77 4.06 34.50
CA THR A 47 60.28 3.95 33.13
C THR A 47 60.72 5.31 32.62
N THR A 48 62.01 5.46 32.34
CA THR A 48 62.58 6.73 31.87
C THR A 48 62.62 6.75 30.35
N ALA A 49 61.85 7.68 29.72
CA ALA A 49 61.64 7.76 28.26
C ALA A 49 62.97 7.87 27.47
N SER A 50 63.95 8.59 27.98
CA SER A 50 65.28 8.77 27.30
C SER A 50 66.11 7.48 27.15
N ASN A 51 65.72 6.40 27.85
CA ASN A 51 66.36 5.09 27.74
C ASN A 51 65.77 4.25 26.56
N TYR A 52 64.73 4.74 25.89
CA TYR A 52 64.01 3.96 24.88
C TYR A 52 63.79 4.75 23.59
N ASN A 53 63.95 4.08 22.46
CA ASN A 53 63.48 4.57 21.19
C ASN A 53 62.15 3.85 20.89
N ILE A 54 61.04 4.54 21.14
CA ILE A 54 59.71 3.97 21.04
C ILE A 54 59.08 4.33 19.70
N GLU A 55 58.87 3.32 18.86
CA GLU A 55 58.11 3.42 17.62
C GLU A 55 56.68 2.87 17.83
N VAL A 56 55.68 3.67 17.53
CA VAL A 56 54.28 3.26 17.57
C VAL A 56 53.82 2.80 16.19
N LYS A 57 53.24 1.60 16.12
CA LYS A 57 52.61 1.06 14.91
C LYS A 57 51.20 0.63 15.22
N PHE A 58 50.24 1.16 14.47
CA PHE A 58 48.84 0.76 14.60
C PHE A 58 48.56 -0.48 13.76
N GLY A 59 47.71 -1.37 14.28
CA GLY A 59 47.11 -2.45 13.53
C GLY A 59 45.94 -1.96 12.67
N GLU A 60 45.38 -2.84 11.86
CA GLU A 60 44.21 -2.57 11.04
C GLU A 60 42.98 -3.32 11.62
N LEU A 61 41.84 -2.61 11.70
CA LEU A 61 40.53 -3.18 11.92
C LEU A 61 39.82 -3.21 10.59
N LYS A 62 39.34 -4.39 10.16
CA LYS A 62 38.62 -4.57 8.90
C LYS A 62 37.31 -5.26 9.08
N VAL A 63 36.23 -4.60 8.64
CA VAL A 63 34.89 -5.15 8.55
C VAL A 63 34.59 -5.47 7.11
N THR A 64 34.19 -6.71 6.83
CA THR A 64 33.76 -7.17 5.52
C THR A 64 32.24 -7.18 5.41
N PRO A 65 31.66 -7.02 4.21
CA PRO A 65 30.23 -7.08 4.04
C PRO A 65 29.66 -8.48 4.35
N PHE A 66 28.42 -8.49 4.78
CA PHE A 66 27.62 -9.71 4.90
C PHE A 66 27.20 -10.16 3.49
N THR A 67 27.50 -11.42 3.15
CA THR A 67 27.36 -11.96 1.79
C THR A 67 26.21 -12.96 1.64
N ASP A 68 25.66 -13.47 2.74
CA ASP A 68 24.50 -14.36 2.66
C ASP A 68 23.27 -13.55 2.28
N LYS A 69 22.36 -14.20 1.56
CA LYS A 69 21.14 -13.60 1.05
C LYS A 69 20.24 -13.06 2.17
N VAL A 70 19.86 -11.81 2.06
CA VAL A 70 18.83 -11.17 2.89
C VAL A 70 17.56 -11.01 2.06
N THR A 71 16.44 -11.57 2.51
CA THR A 71 15.14 -11.39 1.89
C THR A 71 14.34 -10.36 2.66
N VAL A 72 13.83 -9.36 1.95
CA VAL A 72 12.96 -8.30 2.45
C VAL A 72 11.59 -8.48 1.81
N THR A 73 10.55 -8.69 2.60
CA THR A 73 9.17 -8.80 2.13
C THR A 73 8.45 -7.47 2.34
N ILE A 74 7.84 -6.98 1.27
CA ILE A 74 7.12 -5.70 1.22
C ILE A 74 5.70 -5.99 0.78
N LYS A 75 4.73 -5.34 1.43
CA LYS A 75 3.31 -5.39 1.07
C LYS A 75 2.79 -3.97 0.84
N GLY A 76 2.20 -3.73 -0.34
CA GLY A 76 1.45 -2.51 -0.63
C GLY A 76 0.17 -2.44 0.21
N HIS A 77 -0.26 -1.24 0.55
CA HIS A 77 -1.51 -1.05 1.29
C HIS A 77 -2.72 -1.39 0.42
N GLU A 78 -3.78 -1.85 1.07
CA GLU A 78 -5.07 -2.17 0.45
C GLU A 78 -6.16 -1.33 1.11
N ASP A 79 -7.13 -0.88 0.31
CA ASP A 79 -8.32 -0.21 0.83
C ASP A 79 -9.56 -0.55 -0.01
N THR A 80 -10.73 -0.36 0.59
CA THR A 80 -12.03 -0.63 -0.04
C THR A 80 -12.97 0.55 0.19
N ALA A 81 -13.57 1.06 -0.89
CA ALA A 81 -14.58 2.09 -0.86
C ALA A 81 -15.85 1.60 -1.58
N THR A 82 -16.95 2.34 -1.45
CA THR A 82 -18.15 2.17 -2.28
C THR A 82 -18.27 3.38 -3.20
N TYR A 83 -18.66 3.15 -4.45
CA TYR A 83 -18.84 4.21 -5.42
C TYR A 83 -19.74 5.34 -4.89
N ASP A 84 -19.24 6.56 -4.95
CA ASP A 84 -19.94 7.78 -4.51
C ASP A 84 -19.75 8.96 -5.49
N GLY A 85 -19.12 8.68 -6.65
CA GLY A 85 -18.83 9.68 -7.68
C GLY A 85 -17.56 10.51 -7.43
N ASN A 86 -16.89 10.33 -6.28
CA ASN A 86 -15.65 11.00 -5.94
C ASN A 86 -14.43 10.10 -6.19
N PRO A 87 -13.23 10.67 -6.41
CA PRO A 87 -12.00 9.90 -6.45
C PRO A 87 -11.65 9.36 -5.05
N HIS A 88 -11.21 8.11 -5.01
CA HIS A 88 -10.66 7.43 -3.84
C HIS A 88 -9.21 7.04 -4.12
N SER A 89 -8.37 6.95 -3.08
CA SER A 89 -6.99 6.51 -3.20
C SER A 89 -6.52 5.78 -1.96
N VAL A 90 -5.54 4.88 -2.15
CA VAL A 90 -4.76 4.25 -1.10
C VAL A 90 -3.28 4.44 -1.41
N GLU A 91 -2.48 4.75 -0.39
CA GLU A 91 -1.06 5.07 -0.56
C GLU A 91 -0.20 4.31 0.44
N GLY A 92 1.06 4.06 0.05
CA GLY A 92 2.09 3.50 0.91
C GLY A 92 2.22 1.98 0.84
N TYR A 93 3.22 1.51 1.57
CA TYR A 93 3.54 0.09 1.75
C TYR A 93 4.13 -0.14 3.14
N GLU A 94 4.18 -1.38 3.57
CA GLU A 94 4.86 -1.80 4.78
C GLU A 94 5.93 -2.86 4.48
N VAL A 95 6.96 -2.92 5.32
CA VAL A 95 7.95 -3.99 5.33
C VAL A 95 7.49 -5.04 6.34
N THR A 96 6.97 -6.14 5.84
CA THR A 96 6.34 -7.19 6.67
C THR A 96 7.35 -8.17 7.25
N ASN A 97 8.49 -8.36 6.57
CA ASN A 97 9.56 -9.24 7.06
C ASN A 97 10.94 -8.83 6.54
N ILE A 98 11.96 -9.03 7.37
CA ILE A 98 13.37 -8.94 7.00
C ILE A 98 14.07 -10.17 7.59
N SER A 99 14.66 -11.02 6.76
CA SER A 99 15.28 -12.30 7.17
C SER A 99 16.50 -12.13 8.06
N ASN A 100 17.18 -10.99 8.03
CA ASN A 100 18.35 -10.68 8.86
C ASN A 100 18.10 -9.48 9.77
N LYS A 101 18.19 -9.67 11.09
CA LYS A 101 17.94 -8.64 12.10
C LYS A 101 18.90 -7.43 12.06
N LEU A 102 20.06 -7.55 11.44
CA LEU A 102 21.02 -6.47 11.28
C LEU A 102 20.66 -5.55 10.11
N TYR A 103 19.93 -6.05 9.11
CA TYR A 103 19.38 -5.23 8.03
C TYR A 103 18.15 -4.47 8.56
N LYS A 104 18.06 -3.19 8.27
CA LYS A 104 17.01 -2.31 8.79
C LYS A 104 16.26 -1.63 7.65
N VAL A 105 15.03 -1.19 7.94
CA VAL A 105 14.17 -0.50 6.96
C VAL A 105 14.84 0.73 6.34
N ASN A 106 15.66 1.46 7.11
CA ASN A 106 16.43 2.60 6.60
C ASN A 106 17.57 2.23 5.64
N ASN A 107 17.83 0.94 5.43
CA ASN A 107 18.76 0.44 4.39
C ASN A 107 18.05 0.19 3.06
N ILE A 108 16.74 0.44 2.98
CA ILE A 108 15.92 0.25 1.78
C ILE A 108 15.76 1.59 1.08
N GLY A 109 16.18 1.67 -0.17
CA GLY A 109 15.83 2.75 -1.07
C GLY A 109 14.53 2.41 -1.81
N PHE A 110 13.67 3.39 -2.01
CA PHE A 110 12.46 3.27 -2.82
C PHE A 110 12.42 4.37 -3.87
N THR A 111 12.02 4.01 -5.09
CA THR A 111 11.84 4.93 -6.22
C THR A 111 10.48 4.70 -6.87
N GLY A 112 9.82 5.78 -7.24
CA GLY A 112 8.47 5.72 -7.83
C GLY A 112 7.40 6.15 -6.83
N GLU A 113 6.17 5.71 -7.06
CA GLU A 113 5.01 6.05 -6.25
C GLU A 113 4.28 4.75 -5.83
N ALA A 114 3.98 4.65 -4.55
CA ALA A 114 3.15 3.57 -4.01
C ALA A 114 1.73 4.11 -3.83
N LYS A 115 0.93 4.09 -4.90
CA LYS A 115 -0.42 4.64 -4.91
C LYS A 115 -1.32 3.89 -5.89
N ALA A 116 -2.55 3.62 -5.46
CA ALA A 116 -3.65 3.25 -6.34
C ALA A 116 -4.78 4.26 -6.18
N GLU A 117 -5.38 4.71 -7.28
CA GLU A 117 -6.49 5.66 -7.28
C GLU A 117 -7.53 5.33 -8.35
N GLY A 118 -8.78 5.67 -8.08
CA GLY A 118 -9.88 5.47 -8.99
C GLY A 118 -11.14 6.21 -8.57
N THR A 119 -12.11 6.28 -9.48
CA THR A 119 -13.42 6.88 -9.22
C THR A 119 -14.55 5.90 -9.52
N ALA A 120 -14.45 5.13 -10.60
CA ALA A 120 -15.46 4.14 -10.98
C ALA A 120 -15.32 2.84 -10.16
N ALA A 121 -16.39 2.06 -10.08
CA ALA A 121 -16.35 0.73 -9.48
C ALA A 121 -15.35 -0.17 -10.22
N GLY A 122 -14.49 -0.87 -9.46
CA GLY A 122 -13.43 -1.71 -9.98
C GLY A 122 -12.26 -1.84 -9.01
N THR A 123 -11.23 -2.59 -9.43
CA THR A 123 -10.00 -2.75 -8.66
C THR A 123 -8.84 -2.07 -9.38
N TYR A 124 -8.12 -1.23 -8.66
CA TYR A 124 -6.98 -0.44 -9.12
C TYR A 124 -5.72 -0.90 -8.40
N GLN A 125 -4.70 -1.31 -9.15
CA GLN A 125 -3.43 -1.80 -8.60
C GLN A 125 -2.44 -0.63 -8.42
N MET A 126 -1.57 -0.72 -7.40
CA MET A 126 -0.45 0.22 -7.23
C MET A 126 0.66 -0.02 -8.24
N ASN A 127 0.75 -1.25 -8.78
CA ASN A 127 1.81 -1.73 -9.65
C ASN A 127 3.21 -1.66 -8.98
N LEU A 128 3.26 -1.99 -7.69
CA LEU A 128 4.51 -2.13 -6.98
C LEU A 128 5.29 -3.36 -7.46
N THR A 129 6.57 -3.17 -7.70
CA THR A 129 7.48 -4.23 -8.15
C THR A 129 8.80 -4.19 -7.39
N ALA A 130 9.53 -5.31 -7.36
CA ALA A 130 10.83 -5.41 -6.71
C ALA A 130 11.86 -4.42 -7.27
N GLN A 131 11.75 -4.03 -8.54
CA GLN A 131 12.67 -3.09 -9.20
C GLN A 131 12.60 -1.66 -8.65
N GLN A 132 11.52 -1.31 -7.94
CA GLN A 132 11.38 0.00 -7.30
C GLN A 132 12.13 0.07 -5.96
N PHE A 133 12.59 -1.07 -5.44
CA PHE A 133 13.31 -1.17 -4.17
C PHE A 133 14.78 -1.49 -4.42
N SER A 134 15.65 -0.92 -3.59
CA SER A 134 17.08 -1.11 -3.68
C SER A 134 17.73 -1.19 -2.30
N ASN A 135 18.83 -1.94 -2.21
CA ASN A 135 19.68 -1.91 -1.04
C ASN A 135 20.62 -0.70 -1.11
N ILE A 136 20.55 0.19 -0.11
CA ILE A 136 21.45 1.36 0.00
C ILE A 136 22.55 1.16 1.05
N SER A 137 22.62 -0.02 1.70
CA SER A 137 23.64 -0.34 2.70
C SER A 137 24.83 -1.03 2.04
N GLN A 138 26.04 -0.54 2.34
CA GLN A 138 27.29 -1.19 1.93
C GLN A 138 27.63 -2.43 2.77
N ASN A 139 26.95 -2.62 3.90
CA ASN A 139 27.19 -3.74 4.81
C ASN A 139 26.60 -5.06 4.33
N PHE A 140 25.75 -5.04 3.29
CA PHE A 140 25.08 -6.22 2.73
C PHE A 140 25.20 -6.21 1.20
N THR A 141 25.64 -7.32 0.62
CA THR A 141 25.88 -7.41 -0.83
C THR A 141 24.79 -8.18 -1.59
N ASP A 142 24.05 -9.04 -0.91
CA ASP A 142 22.97 -9.84 -1.51
C ASP A 142 21.64 -9.58 -0.78
N VAL A 143 20.81 -8.71 -1.36
CA VAL A 143 19.49 -8.36 -0.82
C VAL A 143 18.44 -8.54 -1.91
N GLU A 144 17.46 -9.40 -1.64
CA GLU A 144 16.32 -9.66 -2.49
C GLU A 144 15.07 -9.03 -1.92
N PHE A 145 14.30 -8.32 -2.78
CA PHE A 145 13.00 -7.76 -2.44
C PHE A 145 11.89 -8.63 -3.02
N VAL A 146 10.99 -9.10 -2.14
CA VAL A 146 9.76 -9.82 -2.50
C VAL A 146 8.61 -8.87 -2.25
N VAL A 147 7.87 -8.53 -3.32
CA VAL A 147 6.82 -7.50 -3.26
C VAL A 147 5.47 -8.12 -3.53
N GLU A 148 4.53 -7.90 -2.62
CA GLU A 148 3.10 -8.09 -2.79
C GLU A 148 2.48 -6.73 -3.10
N ASP A 149 1.81 -6.63 -4.26
CA ASP A 149 1.23 -5.37 -4.72
C ASP A 149 0.06 -4.92 -3.85
N GLY A 150 -0.13 -3.62 -3.73
CA GLY A 150 -1.29 -3.01 -3.08
C GLY A 150 -2.42 -2.71 -4.07
N SER A 151 -3.63 -2.52 -3.54
CA SER A 151 -4.79 -2.24 -4.37
C SER A 151 -5.87 -1.40 -3.68
N LEU A 152 -6.61 -0.65 -4.48
CA LEU A 152 -7.87 -0.01 -4.11
C LEU A 152 -9.01 -0.74 -4.79
N THR A 153 -10.01 -1.20 -4.02
CA THR A 153 -11.26 -1.75 -4.56
C THR A 153 -12.41 -0.76 -4.32
N ILE A 154 -13.04 -0.31 -5.40
CA ILE A 154 -14.27 0.48 -5.34
C ILE A 154 -15.43 -0.43 -5.69
N ASN A 155 -16.25 -0.76 -4.71
CA ASN A 155 -17.44 -1.60 -4.89
C ASN A 155 -18.55 -0.80 -5.58
N PRO A 156 -19.37 -1.44 -6.43
CA PRO A 156 -20.57 -0.82 -6.96
C PRO A 156 -21.50 -0.36 -5.85
N LYS A 157 -22.25 0.68 -6.11
CA LYS A 157 -23.28 1.22 -5.22
C LYS A 157 -24.62 0.53 -5.50
N SER A 158 -25.35 0.18 -4.45
CA SER A 158 -26.73 -0.36 -4.64
C SER A 158 -27.62 0.64 -5.38
N ILE A 159 -28.29 0.18 -6.45
CA ILE A 159 -29.28 0.96 -7.21
C ILE A 159 -30.66 0.92 -6.55
N THR A 160 -30.87 0.11 -5.50
CA THR A 160 -32.15 -0.02 -4.83
C THR A 160 -32.55 1.30 -4.15
N PRO A 161 -33.73 1.84 -4.40
CA PRO A 161 -34.20 3.08 -3.78
C PRO A 161 -34.30 2.95 -2.25
N ASP A 162 -33.99 4.06 -1.56
CA ASP A 162 -34.12 4.13 -0.12
C ASP A 162 -35.60 4.03 0.30
N GLY A 163 -35.87 3.11 1.21
CA GLY A 163 -37.19 2.98 1.80
C GLY A 163 -37.49 4.07 2.85
N PRO A 164 -38.74 4.27 3.22
CA PRO A 164 -39.16 5.30 4.20
C PRO A 164 -38.50 5.10 5.59
N ASN A 165 -38.10 3.88 5.91
CA ASN A 165 -37.51 3.51 7.20
C ASN A 165 -35.97 3.24 7.09
N THR A 166 -35.35 3.55 5.95
CA THR A 166 -33.91 3.40 5.80
C THR A 166 -33.19 4.40 6.71
N PRO A 167 -32.36 3.95 7.68
CA PRO A 167 -31.57 4.84 8.52
C PRO A 167 -30.69 5.77 7.67
N GLU A 168 -30.49 7.01 8.11
CA GLU A 168 -29.79 8.04 7.32
C GLU A 168 -28.38 7.61 6.90
N GLU A 169 -27.67 6.94 7.82
CA GLU A 169 -26.30 6.43 7.58
C GLU A 169 -26.24 5.28 6.56
N LYS A 170 -27.39 4.65 6.26
CA LYS A 170 -27.50 3.54 5.28
C LYS A 170 -28.12 3.97 3.96
N LYS A 171 -28.59 5.21 3.87
CA LYS A 171 -29.20 5.71 2.63
C LYS A 171 -28.20 5.77 1.51
N THR A 172 -28.57 5.14 0.40
CA THR A 172 -27.81 5.20 -0.86
C THR A 172 -28.00 6.53 -1.58
N GLY A 173 -29.13 7.20 -1.37
CA GLY A 173 -29.53 8.40 -2.08
C GLY A 173 -30.19 8.12 -3.43
N ILE A 174 -30.50 6.85 -3.71
CA ILE A 174 -31.22 6.47 -4.94
C ILE A 174 -32.73 6.80 -4.77
N THR A 175 -33.23 7.55 -5.72
CA THR A 175 -34.67 7.88 -5.85
C THR A 175 -35.16 7.44 -7.21
N VAL A 176 -36.44 7.08 -7.27
CA VAL A 176 -37.09 6.65 -8.50
C VAL A 176 -38.43 7.37 -8.68
N THR A 177 -38.69 7.85 -9.89
CA THR A 177 -39.99 8.26 -10.35
C THR A 177 -40.52 7.17 -11.26
N ALA A 178 -41.63 6.55 -10.87
CA ALA A 178 -42.25 5.50 -11.65
C ALA A 178 -42.65 6.00 -13.05
N PRO A 179 -42.71 5.11 -14.05
CA PRO A 179 -43.18 5.47 -15.38
C PRO A 179 -44.62 5.98 -15.34
N GLU A 180 -44.94 6.93 -16.18
CA GLU A 180 -46.35 7.32 -16.39
C GLU A 180 -47.11 6.17 -17.05
N GLY A 181 -48.40 6.01 -16.71
CA GLY A 181 -49.28 5.04 -17.33
C GLY A 181 -49.61 5.40 -18.79
N SER A 182 -50.09 4.40 -19.52
CA SER A 182 -50.55 4.56 -20.92
C SER A 182 -52.01 4.17 -21.05
N LYS A 183 -52.62 4.54 -22.16
CA LYS A 183 -53.94 4.06 -22.55
C LYS A 183 -53.81 3.06 -23.68
N TYR A 184 -54.49 1.92 -23.58
CA TYR A 184 -54.45 0.88 -24.61
C TYR A 184 -54.80 1.44 -26.01
N ASP A 185 -53.89 1.20 -26.96
CA ASP A 185 -54.04 1.60 -28.36
C ASP A 185 -53.67 0.48 -29.36
N GLY A 186 -53.26 -0.70 -28.84
CA GLY A 186 -52.83 -1.86 -29.62
C GLY A 186 -51.33 -1.94 -29.89
N GLU A 187 -50.56 -0.95 -29.42
CA GLU A 187 -49.12 -0.88 -29.56
C GLU A 187 -48.37 -1.23 -28.25
N GLU A 188 -47.05 -1.48 -28.34
CA GLU A 188 -46.21 -1.71 -27.16
C GLU A 188 -45.99 -0.42 -26.38
N HIS A 189 -46.15 -0.48 -25.05
CA HIS A 189 -45.90 0.60 -24.12
C HIS A 189 -44.74 0.20 -23.17
N ARG A 190 -43.48 0.52 -23.54
CA ARG A 190 -42.29 0.30 -22.71
C ARG A 190 -41.87 1.63 -22.04
N ASN A 191 -42.71 2.09 -21.12
CA ASN A 191 -42.46 3.35 -20.42
C ASN A 191 -41.33 3.17 -19.41
N LYS A 192 -40.44 4.17 -19.34
CA LYS A 192 -39.21 4.11 -18.54
C LYS A 192 -39.34 4.89 -17.24
N PRO A 193 -38.84 4.36 -16.11
CA PRO A 193 -38.69 5.13 -14.88
C PRO A 193 -37.57 6.16 -15.03
N THR A 194 -37.60 7.18 -14.19
CA THR A 194 -36.45 8.05 -13.96
C THR A 194 -35.76 7.65 -12.66
N VAL A 195 -34.51 7.28 -12.73
CA VAL A 195 -33.67 6.91 -11.58
C VAL A 195 -32.65 8.01 -11.35
N THR A 196 -32.56 8.51 -10.12
CA THR A 196 -31.63 9.58 -9.75
C THR A 196 -30.81 9.18 -8.54
N ASP A 197 -29.52 9.42 -8.60
CA ASP A 197 -28.63 9.37 -7.46
C ASP A 197 -28.43 10.78 -6.91
N THR A 198 -29.06 11.08 -5.78
CA THR A 198 -29.02 12.41 -5.16
C THR A 198 -27.66 12.75 -4.54
N LYS A 199 -26.84 11.75 -4.20
CA LYS A 199 -25.51 11.97 -3.64
C LYS A 199 -24.51 12.40 -4.72
N THR A 200 -24.56 11.77 -5.90
CA THR A 200 -23.77 12.18 -7.07
C THR A 200 -24.42 13.30 -7.88
N LYS A 201 -25.69 13.64 -7.59
CA LYS A 201 -26.54 14.59 -8.33
C LYS A 201 -26.74 14.21 -9.80
N ALA A 202 -26.70 12.91 -10.09
CA ALA A 202 -26.82 12.37 -11.44
C ALA A 202 -28.20 11.75 -11.68
N THR A 203 -28.79 12.03 -12.84
CA THR A 203 -29.85 11.17 -13.40
C THR A 203 -29.16 10.02 -14.11
N LEU A 204 -29.46 8.79 -13.67
CA LEU A 204 -28.83 7.58 -14.17
C LEU A 204 -29.31 7.26 -15.59
N LYS A 205 -28.45 6.59 -16.38
CA LYS A 205 -28.69 6.31 -17.79
C LYS A 205 -28.80 4.82 -18.06
N GLU A 206 -29.85 4.43 -18.75
CA GLU A 206 -30.01 3.07 -19.30
C GLU A 206 -28.85 2.73 -20.25
N GLY A 207 -28.33 1.50 -20.14
CA GLY A 207 -27.19 1.01 -20.91
C GLY A 207 -25.82 1.44 -20.38
N THR A 208 -25.76 2.31 -19.36
CA THR A 208 -24.52 2.75 -18.69
C THR A 208 -24.54 2.45 -17.20
N ASP A 209 -25.61 2.85 -16.52
CA ASP A 209 -25.77 2.75 -15.07
C ASP A 209 -26.76 1.65 -14.69
N TYR A 210 -27.70 1.32 -15.58
CA TYR A 210 -28.68 0.25 -15.39
C TYR A 210 -29.20 -0.28 -16.72
N GLU A 211 -29.87 -1.44 -16.64
CA GLU A 211 -30.65 -2.06 -17.71
C GLU A 211 -32.10 -2.20 -17.28
N LEU A 212 -33.01 -2.20 -18.27
CA LEU A 212 -34.45 -2.41 -18.06
C LEU A 212 -34.93 -3.73 -18.65
N SER A 213 -35.78 -4.43 -17.90
CA SER A 213 -36.57 -5.51 -18.42
C SER A 213 -38.03 -5.31 -18.03
N TYR A 214 -38.97 -5.85 -18.84
CA TYR A 214 -40.39 -5.64 -18.69
C TYR A 214 -41.10 -6.97 -18.50
N SER A 215 -42.24 -6.95 -17.79
CA SER A 215 -43.14 -8.08 -17.78
C SER A 215 -43.57 -8.46 -19.22
N LYS A 216 -43.99 -9.71 -19.38
CA LYS A 216 -44.24 -10.30 -20.72
C LYS A 216 -45.22 -9.53 -21.58
N ASP A 217 -46.27 -8.97 -20.96
CA ASP A 217 -47.32 -8.23 -21.69
C ASP A 217 -47.14 -6.72 -21.44
N VAL A 218 -46.84 -5.99 -22.49
CA VAL A 218 -46.66 -4.54 -22.53
C VAL A 218 -47.64 -3.88 -23.53
N ILE A 219 -48.62 -4.64 -24.00
CA ILE A 219 -49.59 -4.18 -24.99
C ILE A 219 -50.99 -4.05 -24.35
N ASN A 220 -51.47 -5.13 -23.70
CA ASN A 220 -52.83 -5.19 -23.18
C ASN A 220 -53.03 -4.36 -21.91
N ALA A 221 -54.29 -3.94 -21.67
CA ALA A 221 -54.64 -3.24 -20.45
C ALA A 221 -54.36 -4.10 -19.20
N GLY A 222 -53.64 -3.54 -18.25
CA GLY A 222 -53.17 -4.21 -17.03
C GLY A 222 -51.94 -3.54 -16.45
N THR A 223 -51.39 -4.14 -15.41
CA THR A 223 -50.16 -3.68 -14.74
C THR A 223 -48.93 -4.19 -15.48
N VAL A 224 -48.04 -3.30 -15.86
CA VAL A 224 -46.72 -3.62 -16.39
C VAL A 224 -45.68 -3.45 -15.29
N THR A 225 -44.87 -4.49 -15.05
CA THR A 225 -43.74 -4.43 -14.15
C THR A 225 -42.47 -4.12 -14.94
N VAL A 226 -41.70 -3.14 -14.48
CA VAL A 226 -40.35 -2.79 -15.00
C VAL A 226 -39.34 -3.13 -13.96
N THR A 227 -38.42 -4.03 -14.29
CA THR A 227 -37.26 -4.35 -13.45
C THR A 227 -36.09 -3.48 -13.90
N VAL A 228 -35.50 -2.75 -12.95
CA VAL A 228 -34.28 -1.94 -13.11
C VAL A 228 -33.13 -2.71 -12.50
N THR A 229 -32.11 -3.05 -13.27
CA THR A 229 -30.92 -3.78 -12.81
C THR A 229 -29.68 -2.91 -12.98
N GLY A 230 -28.96 -2.64 -11.88
CA GLY A 230 -27.74 -1.84 -11.86
C GLY A 230 -26.60 -2.52 -12.62
N ILE A 231 -25.82 -1.73 -13.34
CA ILE A 231 -24.59 -2.15 -14.05
C ILE A 231 -23.49 -1.09 -13.86
N GLY A 232 -22.25 -1.48 -14.14
CA GLY A 232 -21.10 -0.55 -14.05
C GLY A 232 -20.83 -0.12 -12.60
N ASN A 233 -21.08 1.15 -12.31
CA ASN A 233 -20.92 1.72 -10.97
C ASN A 233 -22.06 1.37 -9.99
N TYR A 234 -23.09 0.69 -10.46
CA TYR A 234 -24.26 0.32 -9.67
C TYR A 234 -24.50 -1.18 -9.70
N GLU A 235 -25.11 -1.71 -8.64
CA GLU A 235 -25.46 -3.13 -8.49
C GLU A 235 -26.84 -3.30 -7.88
N GLY A 236 -27.34 -4.53 -7.91
CA GLY A 236 -28.65 -4.88 -7.39
C GLY A 236 -29.78 -4.57 -8.37
N SER A 237 -31.03 -4.74 -7.94
CA SER A 237 -32.20 -4.50 -8.77
C SER A 237 -33.41 -4.13 -7.92
N PHE A 238 -34.36 -3.48 -8.54
CA PHE A 238 -35.70 -3.18 -7.97
C PHE A 238 -36.76 -3.15 -9.05
N GLU A 239 -38.02 -3.19 -8.65
CA GLU A 239 -39.16 -3.17 -9.56
C GLU A 239 -40.01 -1.93 -9.34
N VAL A 240 -40.54 -1.40 -10.43
CA VAL A 240 -41.59 -0.37 -10.44
C VAL A 240 -42.68 -0.78 -11.41
N THR A 241 -43.88 -0.25 -11.23
CA THR A 241 -45.01 -0.61 -12.06
C THR A 241 -45.69 0.62 -12.64
N TYR A 242 -46.38 0.43 -13.77
CA TYR A 242 -47.31 1.39 -14.34
C TYR A 242 -48.51 0.65 -14.92
N GLU A 243 -49.60 1.37 -15.18
CA GLU A 243 -50.86 0.82 -15.71
C GLU A 243 -51.04 1.16 -17.18
N ILE A 244 -51.45 0.16 -17.97
CA ILE A 244 -52.07 0.38 -19.27
C ILE A 244 -53.60 0.33 -19.05
N THR A 245 -54.27 1.47 -19.17
CA THR A 245 -55.69 1.61 -18.89
C THR A 245 -56.52 1.20 -20.08
N LYS A 246 -57.74 0.72 -19.84
CA LYS A 246 -58.68 0.32 -20.89
C LYS A 246 -59.14 1.52 -21.74
N ARG A 247 -59.38 1.27 -23.02
CA ARG A 247 -59.95 2.23 -23.95
C ARG A 247 -61.48 2.14 -23.87
N ASN A 248 -62.13 3.27 -23.65
CA ASN A 248 -63.57 3.35 -23.69
C ASN A 248 -64.03 3.47 -25.16
N VAL A 249 -65.01 2.63 -25.56
CA VAL A 249 -65.67 2.70 -26.85
C VAL A 249 -67.18 2.88 -26.58
N THR A 250 -67.84 3.75 -27.32
CA THR A 250 -69.29 4.05 -27.21
C THR A 250 -69.94 3.76 -28.54
#